data_ff7dd57dee96afa90670eb0ae51b0218
#
_entry.id   ff7dd57dee96afa90670eb0ae51b0218
#
_cell.length_a   1.000
_cell.length_b   1.000
_cell.length_c   1.000
_cell.angle_alpha   90.00
_cell.angle_beta   90.00
_cell.angle_gamma   90.00
#
_symmetry.space_group_name_H-M   'P 1'
#
loop_
_entity.id
_entity.type
_entity.pdbx_description
1 polymer ?
#
loop_
_entity_poly.entity_id
_entity_poly.type
_entity_poly.pdbx_seq_one_letter_code
_entity_poly.pdbx_strand_id
1 'polypeptide(L)'
;MDASKKQREPVAFKSLAELKRFIRPGVEFKTVSHANHADMVGMIRVVTTVQTVGFYSKIKDQPEHPFSTCNHGKGFYTDFGKAGNYIFDGTTIKVKDTRKQDRGVIYELEFYAREQNMEETMMDRKMVNFIREQYPPGT
;
A
#
# COMPACT_ATOMS: atom_id res chain seq x y z
N MET A 1 19.18 12.69 14.54
CA MET A 1 18.31 11.76 14.20
C MET A 1 18.26 11.52 12.75
N ASP A 2 18.20 10.44 12.42
CA ASP A 2 18.39 10.14 11.07
C ASP A 2 17.06 10.02 10.34
N ALA A 3 17.16 10.07 9.06
CA ALA A 3 15.99 10.04 8.22
C ALA A 3 15.20 8.76 8.35
N SER A 4 15.85 7.69 8.76
CA SER A 4 15.16 6.43 8.88
C SER A 4 14.18 6.44 10.03
N LYS A 5 14.30 7.38 10.92
CA LYS A 5 13.38 7.50 12.03
C LYS A 5 12.21 8.40 11.74
N LYS A 6 12.22 9.04 10.59
CA LYS A 6 11.04 9.76 10.19
C LYS A 6 9.93 8.78 10.04
N GLN A 7 8.83 9.08 10.69
CA GLN A 7 7.67 8.26 10.53
C GLN A 7 7.08 8.49 9.17
N ARG A 8 6.68 7.43 8.55
CA ARG A 8 5.94 7.57 7.33
C ARG A 8 4.57 8.09 7.65
N GLU A 9 4.07 8.93 6.80
CA GLU A 9 2.75 9.52 7.00
C GLU A 9 1.69 8.52 6.59
N PRO A 10 0.79 8.17 7.50
CA PRO A 10 -0.35 7.34 7.11
C PRO A 10 -1.25 8.14 6.18
N VAL A 11 -1.84 7.44 5.23
CA VAL A 11 -2.64 8.07 4.19
C VAL A 11 -4.11 7.72 4.39
N ALA A 12 -4.97 8.73 4.26
CA ALA A 12 -6.40 8.53 4.33
C ALA A 12 -6.96 8.39 2.92
N PHE A 13 -7.91 7.50 2.74
CA PHE A 13 -8.55 7.27 1.46
C PHE A 13 -10.04 7.46 1.59
N LYS A 14 -10.68 7.87 0.51
CA LYS A 14 -12.12 8.09 0.49
C LYS A 14 -12.87 7.00 -0.24
N SER A 15 -12.17 6.19 -1.03
CA SER A 15 -12.82 5.17 -1.84
C SER A 15 -11.85 4.07 -2.21
N LEU A 16 -12.40 2.93 -2.61
CA LEU A 16 -11.56 1.84 -3.10
C LEU A 16 -10.83 2.25 -4.37
N ALA A 17 -11.46 3.03 -5.22
CA ALA A 17 -10.80 3.49 -6.44
C ALA A 17 -9.55 4.31 -6.10
N GLU A 18 -9.65 5.16 -5.10
CA GLU A 18 -8.52 5.96 -4.67
C GLU A 18 -7.42 5.07 -4.11
N LEU A 19 -7.79 4.09 -3.31
CA LEU A 19 -6.83 3.14 -2.77
C LEU A 19 -6.12 2.36 -3.88
N LYS A 20 -6.88 1.90 -4.86
CA LYS A 20 -6.29 1.15 -5.97
C LYS A 20 -5.26 1.98 -6.73
N ARG A 21 -5.55 3.25 -6.91
CA ARG A 21 -4.60 4.13 -7.61
C ARG A 21 -3.34 4.35 -6.81
N PHE A 22 -3.45 4.27 -5.49
CA PHE A 22 -2.30 4.46 -4.62
C PHE A 22 -1.40 3.25 -4.54
N ILE A 23 -1.97 2.05 -4.61
CA ILE A 23 -1.22 0.82 -4.41
C ILE A 23 -0.34 0.54 -5.62
N ARG A 24 0.97 0.55 -5.39
CA ARG A 24 1.98 0.28 -6.40
C ARG A 24 3.11 -0.49 -5.77
N PRO A 25 3.94 -1.19 -6.56
CA PRO A 25 5.10 -1.87 -5.98
C PRO A 25 5.95 -0.90 -5.15
N GLY A 26 6.31 -1.35 -3.96
CA GLY A 26 7.10 -0.54 -3.04
C GLY A 26 6.28 0.20 -2.00
N VAL A 27 4.97 0.28 -2.15
CA VAL A 27 4.13 0.89 -1.14
C VAL A 27 4.15 0.03 0.13
N GLU A 28 4.28 0.68 1.27
CA GLU A 28 4.32 -0.01 2.55
C GLU A 28 3.03 0.21 3.31
N PHE A 29 2.63 -0.81 4.05
CA PHE A 29 1.44 -0.72 4.86
C PHE A 29 1.57 -1.66 6.06
N LYS A 30 0.82 -1.34 7.10
CA LYS A 30 0.83 -2.14 8.32
C LYS A 30 -0.48 -2.88 8.46
N THR A 31 -0.41 -4.11 8.94
CA THR A 31 -1.60 -4.86 9.32
C THR A 31 -1.95 -4.44 10.73
N VAL A 32 -3.08 -3.76 10.88
CA VAL A 32 -3.53 -3.28 12.17
C VAL A 32 -4.26 -4.40 12.91
N SER A 33 -5.06 -5.18 12.19
CA SER A 33 -5.73 -6.34 12.75
C SER A 33 -5.97 -7.35 11.63
N HIS A 34 -6.14 -8.62 12.01
CA HIS A 34 -6.44 -9.64 11.02
C HIS A 34 -7.10 -10.82 11.72
N ALA A 35 -8.29 -11.16 11.27
CA ALA A 35 -9.07 -12.22 11.93
C ALA A 35 -8.43 -13.60 11.77
N ASN A 36 -7.76 -13.83 10.64
CA ASN A 36 -7.21 -15.15 10.33
C ASN A 36 -5.70 -15.25 10.47
N HIS A 37 -5.03 -14.11 10.61
CA HIS A 37 -3.57 -14.08 10.67
C HIS A 37 -3.12 -13.11 11.74
N ALA A 38 -3.39 -13.49 12.98
CA ALA A 38 -3.03 -12.63 14.11
C ALA A 38 -1.54 -12.39 14.19
N ASP A 39 -0.75 -13.34 13.70
CA ASP A 39 0.71 -13.21 13.69
C ASP A 39 1.21 -12.16 12.71
N MET A 40 0.33 -11.67 11.84
CA MET A 40 0.69 -10.62 10.90
C MET A 40 0.48 -9.22 11.48
N VAL A 41 -0.24 -9.13 12.59
CA VAL A 41 -0.58 -7.85 13.19
C VAL A 41 0.68 -7.11 13.63
N GLY A 42 0.75 -5.84 13.26
CA GLY A 42 1.91 -5.01 13.57
C GLY A 42 3.03 -5.09 12.57
N MET A 43 2.98 -6.04 11.65
CA MET A 43 4.04 -6.18 10.67
C MET A 43 3.84 -5.20 9.52
N ILE A 44 4.94 -4.68 9.04
CA ILE A 44 4.96 -3.84 7.85
C ILE A 44 5.13 -4.74 6.64
N ARG A 45 4.28 -4.54 5.64
CA ARG A 45 4.38 -5.28 4.39
C ARG A 45 4.66 -4.33 3.25
N VAL A 46 5.31 -4.84 2.21
CA VAL A 46 5.67 -4.05 1.04
C VAL A 46 4.98 -4.66 -0.17
N VAL A 47 4.27 -3.85 -0.92
CA VAL A 47 3.61 -4.31 -2.15
C VAL A 47 4.68 -4.69 -3.16
N THR A 48 4.54 -5.86 -3.77
CA THR A 48 5.50 -6.33 -4.75
C THR A 48 4.93 -6.37 -6.16
N THR A 49 3.67 -6.76 -6.30
CA THR A 49 3.04 -6.89 -7.60
C THR A 49 1.59 -6.46 -7.48
N VAL A 50 1.12 -5.68 -8.45
CA VAL A 50 -0.27 -5.21 -8.46
C VAL A 50 -0.96 -5.76 -9.69
N GLN A 51 -2.17 -6.27 -9.50
CA GLN A 51 -3.00 -6.79 -10.56
C GLN A 51 -4.35 -6.10 -10.51
N THR A 52 -5.16 -6.34 -11.52
CA THR A 52 -6.47 -5.71 -11.60
C THR A 52 -7.33 -6.02 -10.38
N VAL A 53 -7.26 -7.25 -9.91
CA VAL A 53 -8.17 -7.73 -8.86
C VAL A 53 -7.53 -7.82 -7.48
N GLY A 54 -6.23 -7.53 -7.37
CA GLY A 54 -5.58 -7.64 -6.08
C GLY A 54 -4.11 -7.34 -6.18
N PHE A 55 -3.40 -7.60 -5.09
CA PHE A 55 -1.97 -7.34 -5.08
C PHE A 55 -1.26 -8.34 -4.17
N TYR A 56 0.04 -8.46 -4.39
CA TYR A 56 0.90 -9.30 -3.56
C TYR A 56 1.78 -8.42 -2.70
N SER A 57 2.12 -8.91 -1.52
CA SER A 57 3.00 -8.18 -0.62
C SER A 57 3.91 -9.15 0.11
N LYS A 58 5.04 -8.64 0.58
CA LYS A 58 6.00 -9.39 1.37
C LYS A 58 6.24 -8.67 2.68
N ILE A 59 6.66 -9.42 3.69
CA ILE A 59 6.99 -8.80 4.97
C ILE A 59 8.29 -8.00 4.80
N LYS A 60 8.26 -6.75 5.19
CA LYS A 60 9.42 -5.88 5.04
C LYS A 60 10.61 -6.46 5.80
N ASP A 61 11.76 -6.49 5.14
CA ASP A 61 13.02 -6.94 5.72
C ASP A 61 13.01 -8.39 6.16
N GLN A 62 12.04 -9.19 5.73
CA GLN A 62 11.97 -10.60 6.04
C GLN A 62 11.67 -11.40 4.80
N PRO A 63 12.64 -11.50 3.88
CA PRO A 63 12.37 -12.16 2.59
C PRO A 63 12.09 -13.64 2.71
N GLU A 64 12.49 -14.27 3.82
CA GLU A 64 12.25 -15.70 3.99
C GLU A 64 11.03 -16.02 4.83
N HIS A 65 10.31 -15.00 5.27
CA HIS A 65 9.09 -15.21 6.03
C HIS A 65 8.08 -15.98 5.18
N PRO A 66 7.29 -16.88 5.79
CA PRO A 66 6.31 -17.64 5.01
C PRO A 66 5.37 -16.75 4.19
N PHE A 67 4.98 -15.58 4.71
CA PHE A 67 4.14 -14.66 3.94
C PHE A 67 4.91 -13.98 2.83
N SER A 68 6.23 -14.00 2.86
CA SER A 68 7.04 -13.41 1.80
C SER A 68 7.31 -14.41 0.68
N THR A 69 7.32 -15.70 1.02
CA THR A 69 7.73 -16.74 0.07
C THR A 69 6.57 -17.48 -0.56
N CYS A 70 5.36 -17.30 -0.06
CA CYS A 70 4.21 -18.01 -0.60
C CYS A 70 3.89 -17.53 -2.02
N ASN A 71 3.00 -18.26 -2.67
CA ASN A 71 2.58 -17.97 -4.04
C ASN A 71 3.77 -17.92 -4.99
N HIS A 72 4.61 -18.93 -4.90
CA HIS A 72 5.79 -19.07 -5.77
C HIS A 72 6.72 -17.86 -5.63
N GLY A 73 6.83 -17.35 -4.40
CA GLY A 73 7.74 -16.25 -4.13
C GLY A 73 7.16 -14.87 -4.39
N LYS A 74 5.92 -14.78 -4.83
CA LYS A 74 5.29 -13.48 -5.08
C LYS A 74 4.87 -12.78 -3.80
N GLY A 75 4.60 -13.56 -2.75
CA GLY A 75 4.17 -13.02 -1.48
C GLY A 75 2.71 -13.28 -1.20
N PHE A 76 2.21 -12.65 -0.17
CA PHE A 76 0.85 -12.84 0.30
C PHE A 76 -0.12 -12.08 -0.60
N TYR A 77 -1.14 -12.76 -1.10
CA TYR A 77 -2.10 -12.16 -2.00
C TYR A 77 -3.25 -11.51 -1.22
N THR A 78 -3.62 -10.31 -1.63
CA THR A 78 -4.77 -9.59 -1.07
C THR A 78 -5.69 -9.21 -2.21
N ASP A 79 -6.93 -9.68 -2.13
CA ASP A 79 -7.95 -9.39 -3.13
C ASP A 79 -8.55 -8.03 -2.84
N PHE A 80 -8.73 -7.21 -3.88
CA PHE A 80 -9.38 -5.91 -3.69
C PHE A 80 -10.85 -6.07 -3.28
N GLY A 81 -11.52 -7.09 -3.79
CA GLY A 81 -12.92 -7.26 -3.47
C GLY A 81 -13.78 -6.14 -4.03
N LYS A 82 -14.82 -5.79 -3.30
CA LYS A 82 -15.79 -4.79 -3.74
C LYS A 82 -15.77 -3.58 -2.83
N ALA A 83 -16.10 -2.43 -3.41
CA ALA A 83 -16.09 -1.17 -2.67
C ALA A 83 -16.99 -1.22 -1.44
N GLY A 84 -18.11 -1.91 -1.51
CA GLY A 84 -19.04 -1.97 -0.38
C GLY A 84 -18.52 -2.72 0.83
N ASN A 85 -17.39 -3.41 0.69
CA ASN A 85 -16.79 -4.14 1.80
C ASN A 85 -15.74 -3.34 2.54
N TYR A 86 -15.54 -2.10 2.14
CA TYR A 86 -14.53 -1.23 2.75
C TYR A 86 -15.16 -0.19 3.65
N ILE A 87 -14.50 0.05 4.77
CA ILE A 87 -14.83 1.18 5.63
C ILE A 87 -13.55 1.99 5.76
N PHE A 88 -13.60 3.23 5.32
CA PHE A 88 -12.46 4.13 5.41
C PHE A 88 -12.64 5.00 6.66
N ASP A 89 -11.84 4.74 7.67
CA ASP A 89 -11.95 5.41 8.96
C ASP A 89 -10.63 6.14 9.21
N GLY A 90 -10.58 7.41 8.79
CA GLY A 90 -9.34 8.14 8.88
C GLY A 90 -8.28 7.48 8.02
N THR A 91 -7.18 7.12 8.62
CA THR A 91 -6.09 6.44 7.92
C THR A 91 -6.19 4.91 8.00
N THR A 92 -7.19 4.40 8.69
CA THR A 92 -7.37 2.96 8.82
C THR A 92 -8.40 2.48 7.81
N ILE A 93 -8.07 1.41 7.11
CA ILE A 93 -8.95 0.80 6.14
C ILE A 93 -9.43 -0.52 6.74
N LYS A 94 -10.74 -0.63 6.92
CA LYS A 94 -11.34 -1.85 7.45
C LYS A 94 -11.99 -2.61 6.31
N VAL A 95 -11.71 -3.89 6.22
CA VAL A 95 -12.22 -4.71 5.13
C VAL A 95 -13.09 -5.81 5.72
N LYS A 96 -14.29 -5.93 5.21
CA LYS A 96 -15.25 -6.93 5.64
C LYS A 96 -15.17 -8.16 4.78
N ASP A 97 -15.61 -9.28 5.33
CA ASP A 97 -15.69 -10.52 4.58
C ASP A 97 -16.77 -10.38 3.52
N THR A 98 -16.39 -10.63 2.28
CA THR A 98 -17.33 -10.49 1.16
C THR A 98 -18.20 -11.71 0.98
N ARG A 99 -17.86 -12.82 1.61
CA ARG A 99 -18.54 -14.09 1.33
C ARG A 99 -19.58 -14.46 2.36
N LYS A 100 -19.53 -13.81 3.52
CA LYS A 100 -20.46 -14.16 4.59
C LYS A 100 -21.07 -12.88 5.12
N GLN A 101 -22.40 -12.86 5.08
CA GLN A 101 -23.11 -11.62 5.32
C GLN A 101 -22.88 -11.01 6.69
N ASP A 102 -22.82 -11.79 7.69
CA ASP A 102 -22.80 -11.23 9.05
C ASP A 102 -21.40 -11.16 9.64
N ARG A 103 -20.39 -11.22 8.79
CA ARG A 103 -19.04 -11.09 9.29
C ARG A 103 -18.69 -9.63 9.52
N GLY A 104 -18.05 -9.40 10.60
CA GLY A 104 -17.51 -8.09 10.85
C GLY A 104 -16.24 -7.88 10.04
N VAL A 105 -15.45 -6.95 10.51
CA VAL A 105 -14.18 -6.62 9.86
C VAL A 105 -13.24 -7.82 9.95
N ILE A 106 -12.71 -8.24 8.81
CA ILE A 106 -11.76 -9.35 8.79
C ILE A 106 -10.32 -8.88 8.90
N TYR A 107 -10.01 -7.68 8.41
CA TYR A 107 -8.70 -7.12 8.66
C TYR A 107 -8.73 -5.62 8.53
N GLU A 108 -7.74 -4.98 9.13
CA GLU A 108 -7.59 -3.55 9.07
C GLU A 108 -6.16 -3.24 8.65
N LEU A 109 -6.02 -2.29 7.76
CA LEU A 109 -4.73 -1.90 7.22
C LEU A 109 -4.53 -0.40 7.34
N GLU A 110 -3.26 -0.01 7.39
CA GLU A 110 -2.89 1.40 7.36
C GLU A 110 -1.76 1.54 6.36
N PHE A 111 -1.98 2.34 5.32
CA PHE A 111 -1.00 2.54 4.27
C PHE A 111 -0.23 3.82 4.50
N TYR A 112 1.01 3.83 4.06
CA TYR A 112 1.90 4.96 4.29
C TYR A 112 2.33 5.58 2.98
N ALA A 113 2.48 6.89 2.98
CA ALA A 113 3.06 7.57 1.85
C ALA A 113 4.49 7.08 1.68
N ARG A 114 4.85 6.71 0.47
CA ARG A 114 6.21 6.29 0.20
C ARG A 114 7.09 7.51 0.13
N GLU A 115 8.16 7.47 0.88
CA GLU A 115 9.16 8.51 0.76
C GLU A 115 9.65 8.59 -0.68
N GLN A 116 9.85 7.43 -1.28
CA GLN A 116 10.30 7.37 -2.65
C GLN A 116 9.27 7.94 -3.62
N ASN A 117 7.98 7.70 -3.37
CA ASN A 117 6.93 8.28 -4.21
C ASN A 117 6.96 9.80 -4.15
N MET A 118 7.14 10.34 -2.96
CA MET A 118 7.22 11.78 -2.81
C MET A 118 8.42 12.33 -3.53
N GLU A 119 9.55 11.65 -3.38
CA GLU A 119 10.76 12.07 -4.06
C GLU A 119 10.61 12.00 -5.56
N GLU A 120 10.01 10.93 -6.04
CA GLU A 120 9.80 10.78 -7.47
C GLU A 120 8.91 11.88 -8.03
N THR A 121 7.84 12.20 -7.31
CA THR A 121 6.96 13.28 -7.73
C THR A 121 7.71 14.59 -7.77
N MET A 122 8.49 14.88 -6.76
CA MET A 122 9.25 16.10 -6.71
C MET A 122 10.31 16.13 -7.81
N MET A 123 10.96 15.00 -8.04
CA MET A 123 11.95 14.91 -9.10
C MET A 123 11.33 15.07 -10.47
N ASP A 124 10.16 14.50 -10.68
CA ASP A 124 9.47 14.67 -11.94
C ASP A 124 9.17 16.16 -12.19
N ARG A 125 8.71 16.84 -11.15
CA ARG A 125 8.45 18.28 -11.29
C ARG A 125 9.73 19.05 -11.58
N LYS A 126 10.80 18.71 -10.88
CA LYS A 126 12.08 19.37 -11.12
C LYS A 126 12.59 19.07 -12.52
N MET A 127 12.44 17.83 -12.98
CA MET A 127 12.86 17.45 -14.31
C MET A 127 12.08 18.21 -15.36
N VAL A 128 10.77 18.30 -15.21
CA VAL A 128 9.95 19.03 -16.15
C VAL A 128 10.37 20.49 -16.18
N ASN A 129 10.57 21.10 -15.02
CA ASN A 129 11.02 22.47 -14.97
C ASN A 129 12.40 22.64 -15.59
N PHE A 130 13.31 21.71 -15.29
CA PHE A 130 14.64 21.75 -15.84
C PHE A 130 14.58 21.70 -17.36
N ILE A 131 13.78 20.78 -17.90
CA ILE A 131 13.66 20.64 -19.34
C ILE A 131 13.08 21.90 -19.95
N ARG A 132 12.10 22.49 -19.32
CA ARG A 132 11.53 23.73 -19.81
C ARG A 132 12.53 24.86 -19.84
N GLU A 133 13.41 24.91 -18.84
CA GLU A 133 14.43 25.94 -18.78
C GLU A 133 15.52 25.70 -19.82
N GLN A 134 15.90 24.43 -20.02
CA GLN A 134 16.94 24.11 -20.98
C GLN A 134 16.43 24.11 -22.40
N TYR A 135 15.19 23.74 -22.61
CA TYR A 135 14.59 23.60 -23.93
C TYR A 135 13.22 24.27 -23.92
N PRO A 136 13.20 25.60 -23.86
CA PRO A 136 11.92 26.31 -23.80
C PRO A 136 11.07 26.00 -25.02
N PRO A 137 9.76 26.06 -24.88
CA PRO A 137 8.89 25.86 -26.02
C PRO A 137 9.23 26.85 -27.13
N GLY A 138 9.28 26.37 -28.33
CA GLY A 138 9.58 27.22 -29.46
C GLY A 138 11.06 27.35 -29.79
N THR A 139 11.90 26.71 -29.02
CA THR A 139 13.34 26.76 -29.29
C THR A 139 13.79 25.65 -30.17
#